data_6c1d71c98dca1e0d914828e447c845af
#
_entry.id   6c1d71c98dca1e0d914828e447c845af
#
_cell.length_a   1.000
_cell.length_b   1.000
_cell.length_c   1.000
_cell.angle_alpha   90.00
_cell.angle_beta   90.00
_cell.angle_gamma   90.00
#
_symmetry.space_group_name_H-M   'P 1'
#
loop_
_entity.id
_entity.type
_entity.pdbx_description
1 polymer ?
#
loop_
_entity_poly.entity_id
_entity_poly.type
_entity_poly.pdbx_seq_one_letter_code
_entity_poly.pdbx_strand_id
1 'polypeptide(L)'
;MMFAEVGVGSTVSASFEQAIRDAPHLYPSGERGRTMLIAVDIGGSHARQLFETYSFLVLDLENNEDWLMAQKAFRTEFLPSMRRMSFKALNDKLRRRAVTPFLQMGNLLSGWLVTFAISRNRESAFENDEVAAELDDLLQGWKPAVRERLMRVLHFSAFLMSGLCYPRQNVLWVTDEDEIASNVDQLTRLTKLLANVYSNACEQHLGHLRCATAKSDDGTRSLEDLIAYSDLAAGTVCEITTAMAGSQDNLQRTIMTPVPKLLSWKARHICSWLAYDQSPLRRFTCLIDLKQDRPGMKVQMIRWHAVPGIITPSSSRDPAIAS
;
A
#
# COMPACT_ATOMS: atom_id res chain seq x y z
N MET A 1 14.73 -2.65 -17.24
CA MET A 1 15.07 -3.39 -16.00
C MET A 1 13.80 -4.13 -15.61
N MET A 2 13.67 -5.37 -16.05
CA MET A 2 12.59 -6.25 -15.62
C MET A 2 13.02 -6.88 -14.29
N PHE A 3 12.06 -7.22 -13.44
CA PHE A 3 12.33 -8.32 -12.52
C PHE A 3 12.81 -9.49 -13.38
N ALA A 4 13.98 -10.06 -13.10
CA ALA A 4 14.52 -11.15 -13.90
C ALA A 4 13.41 -12.20 -14.14
N GLU A 5 13.33 -12.77 -15.34
CA GLU A 5 12.20 -13.63 -15.80
C GLU A 5 11.91 -14.84 -14.88
N VAL A 6 12.84 -15.19 -14.00
CA VAL A 6 12.70 -16.22 -12.95
C VAL A 6 12.64 -15.58 -11.54
N GLY A 7 12.50 -14.27 -11.48
CA GLY A 7 12.66 -13.48 -10.26
C GLY A 7 11.38 -13.18 -9.50
N VAL A 8 11.45 -12.08 -8.76
CA VAL A 8 10.41 -11.56 -7.84
C VAL A 8 9.04 -11.48 -8.51
N GLY A 9 8.96 -11.05 -9.77
CA GLY A 9 7.70 -10.81 -10.47
C GLY A 9 6.87 -12.07 -10.71
N SER A 10 7.47 -13.13 -11.22
CA SER A 10 6.74 -14.37 -11.52
C SER A 10 6.25 -15.07 -10.25
N THR A 11 7.08 -15.10 -9.19
CA THR A 11 6.71 -15.70 -7.91
C THR A 11 5.64 -14.89 -7.18
N VAL A 12 5.70 -13.56 -7.25
CA VAL A 12 4.66 -12.67 -6.72
C VAL A 12 3.35 -12.90 -7.48
N SER A 13 3.38 -12.92 -8.83
CA SER A 13 2.22 -13.20 -9.67
C SER A 13 1.56 -14.52 -9.30
N ALA A 14 2.32 -15.61 -9.25
CA ALA A 14 1.81 -16.94 -8.90
C ALA A 14 1.17 -16.94 -7.50
N SER A 15 1.76 -16.23 -6.53
CA SER A 15 1.22 -16.12 -5.17
C SER A 15 -0.11 -15.35 -5.13
N PHE A 16 -0.24 -14.27 -5.89
CA PHE A 16 -1.49 -13.53 -6.03
C PHE A 16 -2.56 -14.35 -6.74
N GLU A 17 -2.23 -14.99 -7.85
CA GLU A 17 -3.16 -15.86 -8.57
C GLU A 17 -3.66 -17.00 -7.69
N GLN A 18 -2.79 -17.60 -6.88
CA GLN A 18 -3.20 -18.64 -5.93
C GLN A 18 -4.14 -18.07 -4.87
N ALA A 19 -3.82 -16.90 -4.29
CA ALA A 19 -4.68 -16.26 -3.30
C ALA A 19 -6.06 -15.90 -3.86
N ILE A 20 -6.15 -15.50 -5.12
CA ILE A 20 -7.42 -15.20 -5.81
C ILE A 20 -8.17 -16.51 -6.11
N ARG A 21 -7.51 -17.57 -6.54
CA ARG A 21 -8.14 -18.90 -6.74
C ARG A 21 -8.72 -19.44 -5.45
N ASP A 22 -7.99 -19.30 -4.33
CA ASP A 22 -8.43 -19.77 -3.01
C ASP A 22 -9.58 -18.93 -2.44
N ALA A 23 -9.71 -17.68 -2.89
CA ALA A 23 -10.74 -16.75 -2.43
C ALA A 23 -11.22 -15.84 -3.57
N PRO A 24 -12.01 -16.36 -4.55
CA PRO A 24 -12.45 -15.61 -5.73
C PRO A 24 -13.25 -14.34 -5.38
N HIS A 25 -13.94 -14.36 -4.22
CA HIS A 25 -14.69 -13.19 -3.72
C HIS A 25 -13.80 -11.99 -3.36
N LEU A 26 -12.47 -12.19 -3.30
CA LEU A 26 -11.52 -11.10 -3.10
C LEU A 26 -11.28 -10.30 -4.37
N TYR A 27 -11.70 -10.80 -5.53
CA TYR A 27 -11.62 -10.03 -6.77
C TYR A 27 -12.80 -9.06 -6.86
N PRO A 28 -12.58 -7.78 -7.13
CA PRO A 28 -13.68 -6.83 -7.26
C PRO A 28 -14.62 -7.27 -8.38
N SER A 29 -15.89 -7.49 -8.05
CA SER A 29 -16.95 -7.72 -9.02
C SER A 29 -17.71 -6.40 -9.18
N GLY A 30 -17.82 -5.87 -10.38
CA GLY A 30 -18.57 -4.66 -10.64
C GLY A 30 -18.11 -3.93 -11.89
N GLU A 31 -18.87 -2.92 -12.28
CA GLU A 31 -18.45 -1.99 -13.34
C GLU A 31 -17.18 -1.27 -12.92
N ARG A 32 -16.19 -1.28 -13.77
CA ARG A 32 -14.93 -0.61 -13.52
C ARG A 32 -15.04 0.86 -13.93
N GLY A 33 -14.56 1.75 -13.06
CA GLY A 33 -14.51 3.17 -13.32
C GLY A 33 -13.52 3.52 -14.45
N ARG A 34 -13.67 4.71 -15.00
CA ARG A 34 -12.79 5.20 -16.08
C ARG A 34 -11.38 5.49 -15.60
N THR A 35 -11.22 5.80 -14.32
CA THR A 35 -9.95 6.20 -13.73
C THR A 35 -9.60 5.30 -12.55
N MET A 36 -8.49 4.57 -12.67
CA MET A 36 -7.87 3.90 -11.54
C MET A 36 -6.99 4.88 -10.76
N LEU A 37 -7.22 4.97 -9.46
CA LEU A 37 -6.33 5.68 -8.54
C LEU A 37 -5.42 4.67 -7.85
N ILE A 38 -4.13 4.99 -7.77
CA ILE A 38 -3.13 4.23 -7.00
C ILE A 38 -2.46 5.20 -6.02
N ALA A 39 -2.81 5.10 -4.73
CA ALA A 39 -2.16 5.90 -3.69
C ALA A 39 -1.09 5.07 -2.99
N VAL A 40 0.12 5.61 -2.91
CA VAL A 40 1.32 4.87 -2.51
C VAL A 40 2.00 5.50 -1.30
N ASP A 41 2.49 4.65 -0.39
CA ASP A 41 3.37 5.06 0.69
C ASP A 41 4.44 4.00 0.99
N ILE A 42 5.59 4.44 1.53
CA ILE A 42 6.75 3.61 1.84
C ILE A 42 7.06 3.68 3.33
N GLY A 43 7.00 2.53 3.99
CA GLY A 43 7.40 2.39 5.39
C GLY A 43 8.78 1.74 5.57
N GLY A 44 9.30 1.80 6.79
CA GLY A 44 10.51 1.04 7.15
C GLY A 44 11.84 1.74 6.83
N SER A 45 11.85 3.07 6.65
CA SER A 45 13.08 3.84 6.39
C SER A 45 14.05 3.92 7.58
N HIS A 46 13.62 3.58 8.79
CA HIS A 46 14.47 3.67 9.99
C HIS A 46 15.44 2.49 10.11
N ALA A 47 16.66 2.74 10.58
CA ALA A 47 17.74 1.75 10.70
C ALA A 47 17.41 0.51 11.55
N ARG A 48 16.45 0.61 12.48
CA ARG A 48 16.04 -0.51 13.35
C ARG A 48 15.02 -1.44 12.70
N GLN A 49 14.46 -1.08 11.56
CA GLN A 49 13.46 -1.90 10.86
C GLN A 49 14.18 -2.98 10.04
N LEU A 50 13.73 -4.21 10.17
CA LEU A 50 14.26 -5.35 9.41
C LEU A 50 13.61 -5.49 8.03
N PHE A 51 12.47 -4.84 7.84
CA PHE A 51 11.74 -4.83 6.58
C PHE A 51 11.51 -3.41 6.08
N GLU A 52 11.46 -3.27 4.78
CA GLU A 52 10.94 -2.13 4.07
C GLU A 52 9.57 -2.49 3.49
N THR A 53 8.60 -1.61 3.58
CA THR A 53 7.22 -1.88 3.17
C THR A 53 6.77 -0.89 2.13
N TYR A 54 6.06 -1.39 1.12
CA TYR A 54 5.49 -0.63 0.02
C TYR A 54 4.01 -0.90 -0.01
N SER A 55 3.19 0.09 0.28
CA SER A 55 1.75 -0.06 0.37
C SER A 55 1.04 0.74 -0.71
N PHE A 56 0.05 0.10 -1.33
CA PHE A 56 -0.69 0.61 -2.47
C PHE A 56 -2.18 0.49 -2.21
N LEU A 57 -2.87 1.61 -2.17
CA LEU A 57 -4.33 1.64 -2.22
C LEU A 57 -4.74 1.81 -3.68
N VAL A 58 -5.42 0.81 -4.23
CA VAL A 58 -5.86 0.78 -5.63
C VAL A 58 -7.37 0.78 -5.67
N LEU A 59 -7.97 1.77 -6.32
CA LEU A 59 -9.42 1.91 -6.44
C LEU A 59 -9.83 2.47 -7.81
N ASP A 60 -11.06 2.16 -8.22
CA ASP A 60 -11.73 2.93 -9.26
C ASP A 60 -12.29 4.21 -8.62
N LEU A 61 -11.83 5.36 -9.12
CA LEU A 61 -12.11 6.66 -8.49
C LEU A 61 -13.62 6.96 -8.46
N GLU A 62 -14.31 6.61 -9.52
CA GLU A 62 -15.74 6.86 -9.72
C GLU A 62 -16.63 5.98 -8.80
N ASN A 63 -16.14 4.89 -8.28
CA ASN A 63 -16.92 3.93 -7.48
C ASN A 63 -16.78 4.14 -5.95
N ASN A 64 -16.35 5.33 -5.52
CA ASN A 64 -16.07 5.61 -4.11
C ASN A 64 -16.78 6.89 -3.60
N GLU A 65 -17.95 7.19 -4.10
CA GLU A 65 -18.74 8.38 -3.69
C GLU A 65 -19.14 8.36 -2.22
N ASP A 66 -19.53 7.20 -1.69
CA ASP A 66 -19.90 7.05 -0.27
C ASP A 66 -18.72 7.38 0.64
N TRP A 67 -17.51 6.97 0.26
CA TRP A 67 -16.31 7.33 0.98
C TRP A 67 -16.06 8.84 0.93
N LEU A 68 -16.24 9.49 -0.22
CA LEU A 68 -16.05 10.94 -0.37
C LEU A 68 -17.03 11.74 0.51
N MET A 69 -18.28 11.30 0.62
CA MET A 69 -19.26 11.92 1.52
C MET A 69 -18.86 11.73 2.99
N ALA A 70 -18.47 10.53 3.37
CA ALA A 70 -18.03 10.22 4.73
C ALA A 70 -16.75 10.98 5.09
N GLN A 71 -15.81 11.18 4.14
CA GLN A 71 -14.56 11.90 4.33
C GLN A 71 -14.81 13.37 4.70
N LYS A 72 -15.76 14.04 4.05
CA LYS A 72 -16.14 15.42 4.38
C LYS A 72 -16.70 15.52 5.80
N ALA A 73 -17.59 14.61 6.18
CA ALA A 73 -18.15 14.55 7.53
C ALA A 73 -17.06 14.27 8.57
N PHE A 74 -16.20 13.28 8.32
CA PHE A 74 -15.08 12.94 9.18
C PHE A 74 -14.14 14.13 9.41
N ARG A 75 -13.78 14.86 8.34
CA ARG A 75 -12.90 16.03 8.46
C ARG A 75 -13.52 17.13 9.31
N THR A 76 -14.81 17.38 9.14
CA THR A 76 -15.53 18.37 9.91
C THR A 76 -15.58 18.02 11.41
N GLU A 77 -15.84 16.76 11.73
CA GLU A 77 -16.06 16.31 13.11
C GLU A 77 -14.76 16.02 13.86
N PHE A 78 -13.83 15.28 13.24
CA PHE A 78 -12.67 14.73 13.95
C PHE A 78 -11.36 15.48 13.67
N LEU A 79 -11.20 16.11 12.49
CA LEU A 79 -9.99 16.83 12.09
C LEU A 79 -10.27 18.21 11.47
N PRO A 80 -11.03 19.08 12.14
CA PRO A 80 -11.36 20.43 11.60
C PRO A 80 -10.12 21.30 11.41
N SER A 81 -9.01 20.99 12.09
CA SER A 81 -7.73 21.68 11.94
C SER A 81 -6.96 21.28 10.66
N MET A 82 -7.56 20.50 9.78
CA MET A 82 -6.99 20.03 8.53
C MET A 82 -5.65 19.25 8.70
N ARG A 83 -5.42 18.68 9.89
CA ARG A 83 -4.22 17.86 10.15
C ARG A 83 -4.27 16.58 9.37
N ARG A 84 -3.15 16.23 8.78
CA ARG A 84 -2.96 14.98 8.06
C ARG A 84 -2.97 13.77 9.00
N MET A 85 -3.63 12.68 8.58
CA MET A 85 -3.47 11.38 9.22
C MET A 85 -2.17 10.73 8.75
N SER A 86 -1.38 10.18 9.67
CA SER A 86 -0.23 9.35 9.33
C SER A 86 0.17 8.45 10.49
N PHE A 87 0.74 7.28 10.21
CA PHE A 87 1.17 6.31 11.20
C PHE A 87 2.13 6.92 12.23
N LYS A 88 3.10 7.69 11.76
CA LYS A 88 4.09 8.35 12.61
C LYS A 88 3.43 9.33 13.59
N ALA A 89 2.40 10.03 13.15
CA ALA A 89 1.75 11.10 13.92
C ALA A 89 0.61 10.62 14.83
N LEU A 90 0.24 9.34 14.85
CA LEU A 90 -0.85 8.80 15.69
C LEU A 90 -0.62 8.91 17.20
N ASN A 91 0.58 9.26 17.64
CA ASN A 91 0.84 9.56 19.05
C ASN A 91 0.24 10.92 19.48
N ASP A 92 -0.12 11.80 18.54
CA ASP A 92 -0.86 13.03 18.80
C ASP A 92 -2.28 12.69 19.31
N LYS A 93 -2.72 13.37 20.36
CA LYS A 93 -3.99 13.10 21.03
C LYS A 93 -5.18 13.23 20.10
N LEU A 94 -5.17 14.22 19.18
CA LEU A 94 -6.26 14.43 18.24
C LEU A 94 -6.35 13.31 17.22
N ARG A 95 -5.22 12.95 16.58
CA ARG A 95 -5.15 11.86 15.61
C ARG A 95 -5.46 10.50 16.24
N ARG A 96 -5.00 10.28 17.47
CA ARG A 96 -5.33 9.07 18.23
C ARG A 96 -6.82 8.91 18.43
N ARG A 97 -7.55 10.01 18.70
CA ARG A 97 -9.02 10.02 18.80
C ARG A 97 -9.68 9.78 17.43
N ALA A 98 -9.10 10.31 16.38
CA ALA A 98 -9.64 10.25 15.02
C ALA A 98 -9.37 8.91 14.31
N VAL A 99 -8.40 8.09 14.76
CA VAL A 99 -7.97 6.92 13.99
C VAL A 99 -9.07 5.87 13.82
N THR A 100 -9.87 5.60 14.85
CA THR A 100 -10.96 4.62 14.75
C THR A 100 -12.01 5.03 13.71
N PRO A 101 -12.62 6.23 13.77
CA PRO A 101 -13.55 6.64 12.72
C PRO A 101 -12.90 6.76 11.35
N PHE A 102 -11.60 7.12 11.25
CA PHE A 102 -10.87 7.11 9.99
C PHE A 102 -10.78 5.71 9.37
N LEU A 103 -10.44 4.70 10.15
CA LEU A 103 -10.38 3.31 9.69
C LEU A 103 -11.78 2.76 9.36
N GLN A 104 -12.82 3.15 10.11
CA GLN A 104 -14.20 2.78 9.80
C GLN A 104 -14.66 3.37 8.47
N MET A 105 -14.34 4.63 8.21
CA MET A 105 -14.56 5.27 6.91
C MET A 105 -13.82 4.54 5.79
N GLY A 106 -12.59 4.08 6.02
CA GLY A 106 -11.83 3.27 5.08
C GLY A 106 -12.52 1.94 4.69
N ASN A 107 -13.46 1.43 5.49
CA ASN A 107 -14.24 0.26 5.14
C ASN A 107 -15.30 0.52 4.05
N LEU A 108 -15.59 1.78 3.73
CA LEU A 108 -16.48 2.16 2.63
C LEU A 108 -15.76 2.15 1.27
N LEU A 109 -14.42 2.16 1.28
CA LEU A 109 -13.65 2.11 0.04
C LEU A 109 -13.87 0.77 -0.67
N SER A 110 -14.14 0.85 -1.95
CA SER A 110 -14.19 -0.31 -2.84
C SER A 110 -12.90 -0.38 -3.66
N GLY A 111 -12.10 -1.42 -3.40
CA GLY A 111 -10.80 -1.56 -4.05
C GLY A 111 -9.84 -2.48 -3.29
N TRP A 112 -8.57 -2.27 -3.48
CA TRP A 112 -7.50 -3.10 -2.93
C TRP A 112 -6.47 -2.28 -2.16
N LEU A 113 -6.09 -2.75 -1.00
CA LEU A 113 -4.95 -2.27 -0.22
C LEU A 113 -3.91 -3.38 -0.19
N VAL A 114 -2.85 -3.23 -0.96
CA VAL A 114 -1.79 -4.23 -1.12
C VAL A 114 -0.52 -3.70 -0.47
N THR A 115 0.07 -4.46 0.44
CA THR A 115 1.33 -4.11 1.08
C THR A 115 2.37 -5.18 0.83
N PHE A 116 3.47 -4.82 0.20
CA PHE A 116 4.66 -5.66 0.04
C PHE A 116 5.64 -5.35 1.16
N ALA A 117 6.10 -6.38 1.88
CA ALA A 117 7.13 -6.27 2.89
C ALA A 117 8.37 -7.03 2.43
N ILE A 118 9.49 -6.33 2.28
CA ILE A 118 10.76 -6.87 1.78
C ILE A 118 11.79 -6.83 2.89
N SER A 119 12.48 -7.94 3.14
CA SER A 119 13.61 -7.99 4.06
C SER A 119 14.74 -7.05 3.59
N ARG A 120 15.31 -6.26 4.52
CA ARG A 120 16.41 -5.31 4.24
C ARG A 120 17.78 -5.96 4.16
N ASN A 121 17.91 -7.23 4.56
CA ASN A 121 19.19 -7.94 4.62
C ASN A 121 19.71 -8.33 3.22
N ARG A 122 19.24 -7.72 2.17
CA ARG A 122 19.64 -8.03 0.81
C ARG A 122 20.30 -6.87 0.11
N GLU A 123 21.26 -7.23 -0.73
CA GLU A 123 21.75 -6.44 -1.85
C GLU A 123 20.60 -6.14 -2.84
N SER A 124 20.81 -5.40 -3.88
CA SER A 124 19.79 -4.97 -4.84
C SER A 124 18.86 -6.11 -5.27
N ALA A 125 17.56 -5.81 -5.42
CA ALA A 125 16.59 -6.71 -6.05
C ALA A 125 16.72 -6.70 -7.59
N PHE A 126 17.53 -5.80 -8.14
CA PHE A 126 17.76 -5.62 -9.56
C PHE A 126 19.19 -6.04 -9.88
N GLU A 127 19.36 -6.92 -10.86
CA GLU A 127 20.67 -7.28 -11.36
C GLU A 127 21.35 -6.04 -11.98
N ASN A 128 22.66 -5.92 -11.75
CA ASN A 128 23.47 -4.81 -12.27
C ASN A 128 23.71 -4.91 -13.80
N ASP A 129 22.91 -5.69 -14.50
CA ASP A 129 22.99 -5.74 -15.93
C ASP A 129 22.66 -4.37 -16.53
N GLU A 130 23.50 -3.97 -17.45
CA GLU A 130 23.53 -2.76 -18.24
C GLU A 130 22.14 -2.11 -18.37
N VAL A 131 21.80 -1.35 -17.34
CA VAL A 131 20.62 -0.46 -17.40
C VAL A 131 20.83 0.36 -18.64
N ALA A 132 19.95 0.22 -19.62
CA ALA A 132 20.06 0.97 -20.84
C ALA A 132 20.37 2.44 -20.51
N ALA A 133 21.36 3.03 -21.16
CA ALA A 133 21.84 4.38 -20.85
C ALA A 133 20.69 5.41 -20.73
N GLU A 134 19.60 5.19 -21.47
CA GLU A 134 18.37 5.98 -21.38
C GLU A 134 17.68 5.95 -20.01
N LEU A 135 17.71 4.82 -19.30
CA LEU A 135 17.16 4.70 -17.94
C LEU A 135 18.09 5.35 -16.92
N ASP A 136 19.38 5.33 -17.11
CA ASP A 136 20.33 5.97 -16.20
C ASP A 136 20.19 7.48 -16.23
N ASP A 137 19.98 8.08 -17.39
CA ASP A 137 19.67 9.51 -17.51
C ASP A 137 18.41 9.93 -16.75
N LEU A 138 17.37 9.13 -16.82
CA LEU A 138 16.14 9.39 -16.05
C LEU A 138 16.38 9.24 -14.54
N LEU A 139 17.20 8.28 -14.12
CA LEU A 139 17.51 8.01 -12.72
C LEU A 139 18.46 9.03 -12.07
N GLN A 140 19.17 9.86 -12.85
CA GLN A 140 20.08 10.89 -12.32
C GLN A 140 19.40 11.89 -11.37
N GLY A 141 18.06 12.02 -11.42
CA GLY A 141 17.29 12.86 -10.48
C GLY A 141 17.28 12.37 -9.03
N TRP A 142 17.81 11.16 -8.75
CA TRP A 142 17.80 10.57 -7.40
C TRP A 142 19.18 10.08 -6.96
N LYS A 143 19.40 10.15 -5.64
CA LYS A 143 20.61 9.58 -5.01
C LYS A 143 20.59 8.04 -5.18
N PRO A 144 21.75 7.36 -5.29
CA PRO A 144 21.80 5.90 -5.47
C PRO A 144 20.98 5.11 -4.46
N ALA A 145 21.02 5.48 -3.18
CA ALA A 145 20.23 4.81 -2.13
C ALA A 145 18.71 4.95 -2.29
N VAL A 146 18.24 5.96 -3.05
CA VAL A 146 16.81 6.19 -3.33
C VAL A 146 16.38 5.48 -4.60
N ARG A 147 17.30 5.26 -5.55
CA ARG A 147 17.00 4.62 -6.85
C ARG A 147 16.43 3.21 -6.68
N GLU A 148 17.01 2.41 -5.80
CA GLU A 148 16.52 1.04 -5.53
C GLU A 148 15.06 1.08 -5.02
N ARG A 149 14.77 1.96 -4.06
CA ARG A 149 13.43 2.14 -3.52
C ARG A 149 12.44 2.64 -4.58
N LEU A 150 12.85 3.59 -5.38
CA LEU A 150 12.07 4.08 -6.52
C LEU A 150 11.74 2.94 -7.49
N MET A 151 12.73 2.17 -7.89
CA MET A 151 12.52 1.06 -8.84
C MET A 151 11.58 0.00 -8.27
N ARG A 152 11.67 -0.33 -6.98
CA ARG A 152 10.71 -1.23 -6.33
C ARG A 152 9.28 -0.70 -6.41
N VAL A 153 9.08 0.58 -6.08
CA VAL A 153 7.76 1.22 -6.18
C VAL A 153 7.22 1.15 -7.59
N LEU A 154 8.04 1.47 -8.60
CA LEU A 154 7.62 1.47 -10.00
C LEU A 154 7.25 0.06 -10.49
N HIS A 155 8.05 -0.94 -10.14
CA HIS A 155 7.75 -2.33 -10.53
C HIS A 155 6.51 -2.89 -9.84
N PHE A 156 6.30 -2.62 -8.55
CA PHE A 156 5.07 -3.02 -7.87
C PHE A 156 3.86 -2.27 -8.42
N SER A 157 4.00 -0.98 -8.74
CA SER A 157 2.94 -0.22 -9.41
C SER A 157 2.59 -0.82 -10.76
N ALA A 158 3.59 -1.10 -11.61
CA ALA A 158 3.39 -1.71 -12.92
C ALA A 158 2.76 -3.11 -12.82
N PHE A 159 3.19 -3.92 -11.83
CA PHE A 159 2.59 -5.21 -11.54
C PHE A 159 1.10 -5.10 -11.18
N LEU A 160 0.74 -4.18 -10.27
CA LEU A 160 -0.65 -3.97 -9.89
C LEU A 160 -1.48 -3.43 -11.07
N MET A 161 -0.92 -2.49 -11.83
CA MET A 161 -1.57 -1.96 -13.02
C MET A 161 -1.80 -3.05 -14.09
N SER A 162 -0.84 -3.92 -14.33
CA SER A 162 -0.98 -5.00 -15.33
C SER A 162 -2.07 -6.01 -14.96
N GLY A 163 -2.29 -6.25 -13.66
CA GLY A 163 -3.30 -7.18 -13.19
C GLY A 163 -4.68 -6.57 -12.95
N LEU A 164 -4.75 -5.25 -12.71
CA LEU A 164 -5.97 -4.60 -12.25
C LEU A 164 -6.54 -3.57 -13.24
N CYS A 165 -5.74 -2.94 -14.10
CA CYS A 165 -6.26 -2.06 -15.14
C CYS A 165 -6.94 -2.85 -16.27
N TYR A 166 -7.91 -2.23 -16.90
CA TYR A 166 -8.42 -2.69 -18.19
C TYR A 166 -7.84 -1.83 -19.35
N PRO A 167 -7.91 -2.33 -20.60
CA PRO A 167 -7.38 -1.57 -21.75
C PRO A 167 -7.95 -0.15 -21.84
N ARG A 168 -7.07 0.83 -22.01
CA ARG A 168 -7.38 2.27 -22.11
C ARG A 168 -7.95 2.90 -20.83
N GLN A 169 -7.85 2.26 -19.68
CA GLN A 169 -8.19 2.91 -18.41
C GLN A 169 -7.18 4.02 -18.10
N ASN A 170 -7.65 5.14 -17.59
CA ASN A 170 -6.78 6.19 -17.08
C ASN A 170 -6.20 5.77 -15.72
N VAL A 171 -4.98 6.19 -15.43
CA VAL A 171 -4.34 5.95 -14.14
C VAL A 171 -3.90 7.27 -13.52
N LEU A 172 -4.36 7.52 -12.31
CA LEU A 172 -3.86 8.57 -11.43
C LEU A 172 -3.03 7.91 -10.32
N TRP A 173 -1.71 8.02 -10.42
CA TRP A 173 -0.78 7.53 -9.42
C TRP A 173 -0.41 8.68 -8.47
N VAL A 174 -0.56 8.49 -7.16
CA VAL A 174 -0.32 9.55 -6.15
C VAL A 174 0.54 9.04 -5.01
N THR A 175 1.44 9.88 -4.53
CA THR A 175 2.28 9.62 -3.36
C THR A 175 2.40 10.86 -2.48
N ASP A 176 3.04 10.68 -1.32
CA ASP A 176 3.46 11.83 -0.54
C ASP A 176 4.65 12.54 -1.18
N GLU A 177 4.95 13.73 -0.68
CA GLU A 177 6.17 14.45 -1.02
C GLU A 177 7.32 13.93 -0.19
N ASP A 178 7.92 12.89 -0.65
CA ASP A 178 9.08 12.26 -0.07
C ASP A 178 10.31 12.34 -1.00
N GLU A 179 11.32 11.55 -0.70
CA GLU A 179 12.57 11.54 -1.48
C GLU A 179 12.40 11.01 -2.92
N ILE A 180 11.27 10.35 -3.26
CA ILE A 180 11.01 9.87 -4.63
C ILE A 180 10.25 10.88 -5.49
N ALA A 181 9.53 11.83 -4.89
CA ALA A 181 8.71 12.83 -5.59
C ALA A 181 8.78 14.22 -4.93
N SER A 182 9.98 14.66 -4.54
CA SER A 182 10.17 15.89 -3.77
C SER A 182 9.94 17.18 -4.57
N ASN A 183 9.95 17.11 -5.90
CA ASN A 183 9.78 18.28 -6.77
C ASN A 183 9.19 17.87 -8.14
N VAL A 184 8.82 18.90 -8.93
CA VAL A 184 8.15 18.72 -10.23
C VAL A 184 9.02 17.97 -11.25
N ASP A 185 10.35 18.20 -11.24
CA ASP A 185 11.27 17.51 -12.15
C ASP A 185 11.32 16.01 -11.83
N GLN A 186 11.49 15.65 -10.56
CA GLN A 186 11.43 14.26 -10.13
C GLN A 186 10.09 13.62 -10.45
N LEU A 187 8.97 14.30 -10.24
CA LEU A 187 7.64 13.78 -10.56
C LEU A 187 7.47 13.54 -12.06
N THR A 188 8.02 14.43 -12.89
CA THR A 188 8.01 14.27 -14.36
C THR A 188 8.85 13.07 -14.80
N ARG A 189 10.06 12.91 -14.25
CA ARG A 189 10.93 11.77 -14.52
C ARG A 189 10.31 10.45 -14.03
N LEU A 190 9.72 10.45 -12.83
CA LEU A 190 9.01 9.32 -12.25
C LEU A 190 7.86 8.88 -13.17
N THR A 191 7.08 9.82 -13.72
CA THR A 191 6.00 9.49 -14.65
C THR A 191 6.53 8.77 -15.90
N LYS A 192 7.65 9.25 -16.47
CA LYS A 192 8.29 8.60 -17.62
C LYS A 192 8.83 7.21 -17.27
N LEU A 193 9.49 7.08 -16.11
CA LEU A 193 9.99 5.78 -15.64
C LEU A 193 8.86 4.79 -15.42
N LEU A 194 7.75 5.20 -14.78
CA LEU A 194 6.59 4.33 -14.57
C LEU A 194 5.96 3.89 -15.89
N ALA A 195 5.84 4.80 -16.86
CA ALA A 195 5.36 4.47 -18.19
C ALA A 195 6.26 3.44 -18.89
N ASN A 196 7.58 3.62 -18.81
CA ASN A 196 8.55 2.68 -19.40
C ASN A 196 8.49 1.30 -18.73
N VAL A 197 8.50 1.25 -17.38
CA VAL A 197 8.42 -0.02 -16.64
C VAL A 197 7.11 -0.74 -16.96
N TYR A 198 5.98 -0.02 -17.02
CA TYR A 198 4.69 -0.61 -17.37
C TYR A 198 4.68 -1.15 -18.80
N SER A 199 5.13 -0.36 -19.79
CA SER A 199 5.13 -0.77 -21.20
C SER A 199 6.03 -1.97 -21.47
N ASN A 200 7.10 -2.15 -20.70
CA ASN A 200 7.96 -3.32 -20.78
C ASN A 200 7.37 -4.56 -20.09
N ALA A 201 6.47 -4.36 -19.11
CA ALA A 201 5.86 -5.44 -18.36
C ALA A 201 4.50 -5.90 -18.90
N CYS A 202 3.84 -5.09 -19.73
CA CYS A 202 2.48 -5.32 -20.18
C CYS A 202 2.24 -4.81 -21.60
N GLU A 203 1.67 -5.66 -22.43
CA GLU A 203 1.28 -5.28 -23.81
C GLU A 203 0.01 -4.40 -23.87
N GLN A 204 -0.71 -4.33 -22.77
CA GLN A 204 -1.94 -3.57 -22.67
C GLN A 204 -1.65 -2.07 -22.59
N HIS A 205 -2.30 -1.27 -23.44
CA HIS A 205 -2.19 0.17 -23.41
C HIS A 205 -3.12 0.81 -22.38
N LEU A 206 -2.59 1.77 -21.62
CA LEU A 206 -3.37 2.66 -20.76
C LEU A 206 -4.03 3.78 -21.58
N GLY A 207 -5.05 4.44 -21.02
CA GLY A 207 -5.56 5.70 -21.52
C GLY A 207 -4.55 6.82 -21.25
N HIS A 208 -4.63 7.42 -20.09
CA HIS A 208 -3.69 8.44 -19.61
C HIS A 208 -3.04 7.96 -18.30
N LEU A 209 -1.73 8.16 -18.19
CA LEU A 209 -0.99 8.00 -16.95
C LEU A 209 -0.59 9.37 -16.42
N ARG A 210 -1.00 9.68 -15.21
CA ARG A 210 -0.60 10.89 -14.50
C ARG A 210 -0.09 10.55 -13.10
N CYS A 211 1.08 11.08 -12.76
CA CYS A 211 1.59 11.03 -11.40
C CYS A 211 1.37 12.38 -10.71
N ALA A 212 1.03 12.34 -9.43
CA ALA A 212 0.77 13.51 -8.60
C ALA A 212 1.30 13.28 -7.18
N THR A 213 1.37 14.34 -6.39
CA THR A 213 1.66 14.25 -4.95
C THR A 213 0.47 14.77 -4.14
N ALA A 214 0.54 14.61 -2.83
CA ALA A 214 -0.46 15.15 -1.90
C ALA A 214 -0.72 16.65 -2.09
N LYS A 215 0.24 17.43 -2.62
CA LYS A 215 0.05 18.86 -2.96
C LYS A 215 -0.94 19.10 -4.09
N SER A 216 -1.21 18.11 -4.90
CA SER A 216 -2.21 18.21 -5.98
C SER A 216 -3.65 18.12 -5.47
N ASP A 217 -3.83 17.95 -4.16
CA ASP A 217 -5.15 17.98 -3.52
C ASP A 217 -5.80 19.35 -3.69
N ASP A 218 -7.11 19.35 -3.94
CA ASP A 218 -7.92 20.56 -4.17
C ASP A 218 -8.27 21.34 -2.89
N GLY A 219 -7.68 20.96 -1.76
CA GLY A 219 -7.95 21.52 -0.43
C GLY A 219 -8.95 20.71 0.39
N THR A 220 -9.61 19.71 -0.19
CA THR A 220 -10.52 18.80 0.53
C THR A 220 -9.79 17.77 1.37
N ARG A 221 -8.51 17.58 1.18
CA ARG A 221 -7.65 16.54 1.77
C ARG A 221 -8.04 15.13 1.36
N SER A 222 -8.78 14.95 0.29
CA SER A 222 -9.22 13.63 -0.16
C SER A 222 -8.04 12.78 -0.64
N LEU A 223 -7.12 13.33 -1.43
CA LEU A 223 -5.90 12.62 -1.86
C LEU A 223 -4.97 12.30 -0.69
N GLU A 224 -4.78 13.25 0.23
CA GLU A 224 -4.00 12.99 1.45
C GLU A 224 -4.59 11.86 2.30
N ASP A 225 -5.91 11.82 2.45
CA ASP A 225 -6.58 10.77 3.22
C ASP A 225 -6.47 9.41 2.54
N LEU A 226 -6.51 9.35 1.21
CA LEU A 226 -6.28 8.11 0.47
C LEU A 226 -4.84 7.62 0.64
N ILE A 227 -3.84 8.50 0.53
CA ILE A 227 -2.43 8.16 0.79
C ILE A 227 -2.24 7.70 2.24
N ALA A 228 -2.97 8.30 3.20
CA ALA A 228 -2.85 7.94 4.60
C ALA A 228 -3.24 6.49 4.91
N TYR A 229 -4.15 5.86 4.16
CA TYR A 229 -4.43 4.42 4.32
C TYR A 229 -3.22 3.57 3.95
N SER A 230 -2.49 3.94 2.90
CA SER A 230 -1.24 3.28 2.51
C SER A 230 -0.15 3.48 3.57
N ASP A 231 0.01 4.70 4.12
CA ASP A 231 0.96 5.00 5.21
C ASP A 231 0.64 4.19 6.48
N LEU A 232 -0.64 4.14 6.88
CA LEU A 232 -1.07 3.37 8.04
C LEU A 232 -0.80 1.87 7.86
N ALA A 233 -1.06 1.32 6.68
CA ALA A 233 -0.79 -0.07 6.36
C ALA A 233 0.72 -0.35 6.31
N ALA A 234 1.50 0.47 5.60
CA ALA A 234 2.96 0.33 5.48
C ALA A 234 3.62 0.36 6.86
N GLY A 235 3.31 1.37 7.70
CA GLY A 235 3.87 1.48 9.04
C GLY A 235 3.50 0.31 9.94
N THR A 236 2.27 -0.17 9.85
CA THR A 236 1.79 -1.31 10.66
C THR A 236 2.46 -2.61 10.25
N VAL A 237 2.46 -2.93 8.96
CA VAL A 237 3.07 -4.16 8.43
C VAL A 237 4.57 -4.18 8.72
N CYS A 238 5.25 -3.05 8.56
CA CYS A 238 6.67 -2.92 8.88
C CYS A 238 6.98 -3.21 10.35
N GLU A 239 6.19 -2.66 11.29
CA GLU A 239 6.37 -2.89 12.71
C GLU A 239 6.12 -4.37 13.07
N ILE A 240 5.06 -4.97 12.53
CA ILE A 240 4.71 -6.37 12.79
C ILE A 240 5.77 -7.32 12.24
N THR A 241 6.16 -7.17 10.98
CA THR A 241 7.16 -8.07 10.35
C THR A 241 8.51 -7.96 11.04
N THR A 242 8.93 -6.76 11.47
CA THR A 242 10.15 -6.55 12.24
C THR A 242 10.07 -7.22 13.61
N ALA A 243 8.96 -7.08 14.33
CA ALA A 243 8.77 -7.70 15.64
C ALA A 243 8.76 -9.23 15.56
N MET A 244 8.14 -9.79 14.52
CA MET A 244 8.08 -11.24 14.32
C MET A 244 9.41 -11.85 13.90
N ALA A 245 10.21 -11.16 13.08
CA ALA A 245 11.53 -11.62 12.69
C ALA A 245 12.52 -11.62 13.88
N GLY A 246 12.33 -10.71 14.84
CA GLY A 246 13.11 -10.65 16.08
C GLY A 246 12.72 -11.70 17.14
N SER A 247 11.51 -12.24 17.05
CA SER A 247 11.08 -13.40 17.84
C SER A 247 11.35 -14.66 17.01
N GLN A 248 11.96 -15.70 17.54
CA GLN A 248 12.26 -16.95 16.82
C GLN A 248 10.99 -17.65 16.24
N ASP A 249 9.83 -16.99 16.27
CA ASP A 249 8.61 -17.42 15.62
C ASP A 249 8.74 -17.25 14.10
N ASN A 250 8.89 -18.40 13.45
CA ASN A 250 9.07 -18.50 12.02
C ASN A 250 8.00 -17.72 11.23
N LEU A 251 8.42 -16.72 10.44
CA LEU A 251 7.64 -16.06 9.39
C LEU A 251 7.12 -17.06 8.30
N GLN A 252 7.03 -18.34 8.63
CA GLN A 252 6.63 -19.41 7.71
C GLN A 252 5.12 -19.65 7.66
N ARG A 253 4.34 -18.97 8.51
CA ARG A 253 2.89 -19.17 8.59
C ARG A 253 2.16 -18.21 7.65
N THR A 254 1.29 -18.76 6.82
CA THR A 254 0.38 -17.99 5.96
C THR A 254 -0.64 -17.17 6.77
N ILE A 255 -0.88 -17.59 8.01
CA ILE A 255 -1.81 -16.96 8.95
C ILE A 255 -0.99 -16.46 10.14
N MET A 256 -1.02 -15.16 10.38
CA MET A 256 -0.26 -14.54 11.46
C MET A 256 -1.19 -13.90 12.47
N THR A 257 -0.98 -14.25 13.72
CA THR A 257 -1.55 -13.52 14.86
C THR A 257 -0.42 -12.75 15.50
N PRO A 258 -0.37 -11.43 15.36
CA PRO A 258 0.70 -10.63 15.93
C PRO A 258 0.74 -10.76 17.44
N VAL A 259 1.94 -10.84 18.01
CA VAL A 259 2.12 -10.90 19.47
C VAL A 259 1.87 -9.51 20.07
N PRO A 260 0.76 -9.29 20.80
CA PRO A 260 0.35 -7.95 21.23
C PRO A 260 1.37 -7.20 22.08
N LYS A 261 2.20 -7.94 22.84
CA LYS A 261 3.22 -7.36 23.75
C LYS A 261 4.38 -6.70 23.00
N LEU A 262 4.65 -7.10 21.75
CA LEU A 262 5.78 -6.61 20.96
C LEU A 262 5.40 -5.39 20.08
N LEU A 263 4.10 -5.10 19.98
CA LEU A 263 3.60 -4.08 19.07
C LEU A 263 3.15 -2.82 19.83
N SER A 264 3.35 -1.67 19.19
CA SER A 264 2.75 -0.42 19.64
C SER A 264 1.21 -0.51 19.64
N TRP A 265 0.56 0.36 20.43
CA TRP A 265 -0.90 0.43 20.45
C TRP A 265 -1.49 0.69 19.04
N LYS A 266 -0.82 1.54 18.25
CA LYS A 266 -1.27 1.91 16.90
C LYS A 266 -1.18 0.74 15.92
N ALA A 267 -0.07 -0.01 15.96
CA ALA A 267 0.08 -1.20 15.12
C ALA A 267 -0.96 -2.26 15.46
N ARG A 268 -1.24 -2.51 16.76
CA ARG A 268 -2.31 -3.41 17.18
C ARG A 268 -3.68 -2.98 16.68
N HIS A 269 -3.98 -1.68 16.80
CA HIS A 269 -5.26 -1.12 16.41
C HIS A 269 -5.49 -1.22 14.88
N ILE A 270 -4.49 -0.83 14.10
CA ILE A 270 -4.57 -0.88 12.63
C ILE A 270 -4.52 -2.32 12.13
N CYS A 271 -3.76 -3.23 12.78
CA CYS A 271 -3.74 -4.65 12.42
C CYS A 271 -5.13 -5.28 12.49
N SER A 272 -5.95 -4.93 13.47
CA SER A 272 -7.33 -5.41 13.56
C SER A 272 -8.18 -4.92 12.37
N TRP A 273 -7.94 -3.71 11.91
CA TRP A 273 -8.57 -3.20 10.69
C TRP A 273 -8.04 -3.89 9.42
N LEU A 274 -6.74 -4.18 9.34
CA LEU A 274 -6.18 -4.96 8.22
C LEU A 274 -6.75 -6.39 8.16
N ALA A 275 -7.11 -6.95 9.30
CA ALA A 275 -7.70 -8.29 9.41
C ALA A 275 -9.23 -8.32 9.16
N TYR A 276 -9.87 -7.15 8.98
CA TYR A 276 -11.30 -7.07 8.75
C TYR A 276 -11.65 -7.36 7.29
N ASP A 277 -12.35 -8.47 7.04
CA ASP A 277 -12.61 -9.03 5.70
C ASP A 277 -14.00 -8.73 5.14
N GLN A 278 -14.91 -8.14 5.95
CA GLN A 278 -16.30 -7.87 5.56
C GLN A 278 -16.52 -6.52 4.88
N SER A 279 -15.44 -5.81 4.48
CA SER A 279 -15.55 -4.55 3.74
C SER A 279 -15.31 -4.74 2.24
N PRO A 280 -15.79 -3.83 1.38
CA PRO A 280 -15.44 -3.82 -0.05
C PRO A 280 -13.95 -3.63 -0.30
N LEU A 281 -13.22 -2.98 0.63
CA LEU A 281 -11.77 -2.86 0.55
C LEU A 281 -11.09 -4.19 0.87
N ARG A 282 -10.44 -4.80 -0.12
CA ARG A 282 -9.68 -6.04 0.03
C ARG A 282 -8.26 -5.74 0.45
N ARG A 283 -7.76 -6.43 1.46
CA ARG A 283 -6.46 -6.16 2.08
C ARG A 283 -5.54 -7.34 1.91
N PHE A 284 -4.39 -7.10 1.26
CA PHE A 284 -3.38 -8.11 0.99
C PHE A 284 -2.04 -7.68 1.59
N THR A 285 -1.34 -8.63 2.17
CA THR A 285 0.05 -8.43 2.57
C THR A 285 0.88 -9.53 1.95
N CYS A 286 1.90 -9.13 1.20
CA CYS A 286 2.85 -10.00 0.55
C CYS A 286 4.21 -9.85 1.24
N LEU A 287 4.69 -10.91 1.88
CA LEU A 287 6.02 -10.96 2.45
C LEU A 287 6.98 -11.54 1.43
N ILE A 288 8.05 -10.80 1.16
CA ILE A 288 9.14 -11.20 0.26
C ILE A 288 10.38 -11.38 1.13
N ASP A 289 10.67 -12.63 1.46
CA ASP A 289 11.86 -13.01 2.25
C ASP A 289 12.92 -13.55 1.31
N LEU A 290 14.04 -12.91 1.35
CA LEU A 290 15.16 -13.13 0.44
C LEU A 290 16.30 -13.70 1.28
N LYS A 291 16.30 -15.03 1.49
CA LYS A 291 17.34 -15.71 2.28
C LYS A 291 18.69 -15.66 1.57
N GLN A 292 19.71 -15.18 2.29
CA GLN A 292 21.10 -15.15 1.80
C GLN A 292 21.69 -16.55 1.53
N ASP A 293 21.24 -17.60 2.25
CA ASP A 293 21.87 -18.90 2.27
C ASP A 293 21.32 -19.91 1.24
N ARG A 294 20.33 -19.52 0.43
CA ARG A 294 19.75 -20.38 -0.62
C ARG A 294 19.45 -19.57 -1.86
N PRO A 295 19.83 -20.06 -3.06
CA PRO A 295 19.32 -19.49 -4.29
C PRO A 295 17.82 -19.70 -4.33
N GLY A 296 17.06 -18.65 -4.07
CA GLY A 296 15.61 -18.70 -4.09
C GLY A 296 15.00 -17.64 -3.20
N MET A 297 13.95 -17.03 -3.73
CA MET A 297 13.11 -16.07 -3.05
C MET A 297 11.87 -16.77 -2.52
N LYS A 298 11.51 -16.49 -1.28
CA LYS A 298 10.23 -16.93 -0.74
C LYS A 298 9.24 -15.78 -0.78
N VAL A 299 8.17 -15.94 -1.54
CA VAL A 299 7.03 -15.03 -1.54
C VAL A 299 5.88 -15.71 -0.78
N GLN A 300 5.27 -14.97 0.12
CA GLN A 300 4.19 -15.49 0.95
C GLN A 300 3.09 -14.45 1.10
N MET A 301 1.87 -14.84 0.77
CA MET A 301 0.68 -14.05 1.10
C MET A 301 0.30 -14.26 2.56
N ILE A 302 0.19 -13.17 3.30
CA ILE A 302 -0.15 -13.18 4.72
C ILE A 302 -1.61 -12.82 4.89
N ARG A 303 -2.33 -13.63 5.65
CA ARG A 303 -3.67 -13.31 6.16
C ARG A 303 -3.55 -12.88 7.62
N TRP A 304 -4.09 -11.71 7.92
CA TRP A 304 -4.17 -11.23 9.29
C TRP A 304 -5.42 -11.76 9.97
N HIS A 305 -5.30 -12.24 11.20
CA HIS A 305 -6.43 -12.58 12.04
C HIS A 305 -6.65 -11.50 13.08
N ALA A 306 -7.88 -11.02 13.19
CA ALA A 306 -8.27 -10.16 14.30
C ALA A 306 -8.22 -10.97 15.60
N VAL A 307 -7.56 -10.42 16.62
CA VAL A 307 -7.64 -10.98 17.99
C VAL A 307 -9.03 -10.60 18.52
N PRO A 308 -9.88 -11.58 18.89
CA PRO A 308 -11.18 -11.29 19.48
C PRO A 308 -11.04 -10.33 20.67
N GLY A 309 -11.81 -9.26 20.69
CA GLY A 309 -11.84 -8.29 21.79
C GLY A 309 -10.98 -7.02 21.61
N ILE A 310 -10.21 -6.88 20.53
CA ILE A 310 -9.42 -5.65 20.29
C ILE A 310 -10.20 -4.59 19.52
N ILE A 311 -11.07 -4.96 18.58
CA ILE A 311 -12.09 -4.08 18.01
C ILE A 311 -13.32 -4.94 17.70
N THR A 312 -14.35 -4.84 18.50
CA THR A 312 -15.71 -5.01 18.00
C THR A 312 -16.12 -3.69 17.37
N PRO A 313 -16.66 -3.64 16.14
CA PRO A 313 -17.42 -2.48 15.71
C PRO A 313 -18.46 -2.24 16.83
N SER A 314 -18.47 -1.07 17.42
CA SER A 314 -19.58 -0.71 18.30
C SER A 314 -20.83 -0.92 17.47
N SER A 315 -21.60 -1.97 17.79
CA SER A 315 -22.95 -2.11 17.29
C SER A 315 -23.60 -0.75 17.53
N SER A 316 -24.09 -0.14 16.44
CA SER A 316 -24.95 1.02 16.50
C SER A 316 -25.91 0.80 17.68
N ARG A 317 -25.80 1.60 18.72
CA ARG A 317 -26.90 1.76 19.65
C ARG A 317 -28.01 2.40 18.82
N ASP A 318 -28.97 1.59 18.47
CA ASP A 318 -30.27 2.11 18.03
C ASP A 318 -30.68 3.18 19.04
N PRO A 319 -30.98 4.41 18.62
CA PRO A 319 -31.62 5.35 19.48
C PRO A 319 -33.01 4.75 19.76
N ALA A 320 -33.17 4.19 20.94
CA ALA A 320 -34.49 3.81 21.45
C ALA A 320 -35.42 4.96 21.27
N ILE A 321 -36.40 4.78 20.42
CA ILE A 321 -37.60 5.60 20.29
C ILE A 321 -38.22 5.61 21.68
N ALA A 322 -38.03 6.71 22.41
CA ALA A 322 -38.81 6.98 23.59
C ALA A 322 -40.11 7.65 23.13
N SER A 323 -41.18 6.92 23.26
CA SER A 323 -42.57 7.34 23.17
C SER A 323 -42.90 8.42 24.21
#